data_0d8f6ec1b24dfe1e6351d634accf1a74
#
_entry.id   0d8f6ec1b24dfe1e6351d634accf1a74
#
_cell.length_a   1.000
_cell.length_b   1.000
_cell.length_c   1.000
_cell.angle_alpha   90.00
_cell.angle_beta   90.00
_cell.angle_gamma   90.00
#
_symmetry.space_group_name_H-M   'P 1'
#
loop_
_entity.id
_entity.type
_entity.pdbx_description
1 polymer ?
#
loop_
_entity_poly.entity_id
_entity_poly.type
_entity_poly.pdbx_seq_one_letter_code
_entity_poly.pdbx_strand_id
1 'polypeptide(L)'
;MTDKTAVRYPFADTLPAPGEAMPVAPGVWWIRMPLPFALDHINLWLLEDGDGWTVVDTGLGTEETWALWERLLPGAMAGRPVKRIVVTHYHPDHVGSAEWLARRTGAPVWMTAAEFLSAHAARDDTAGFDRPTGIAFFGLNGLDVSAIPEKARTGNRYRRGVPELPRTYRRMLHGDTLAIGGHDWRVICVHGHAPEHAALFCPSLGVLISGDQILPRITTNVGVWGNQPEANPLRL
;
A
#
# COMPACT_ATOMS: atom_id res chain seq x y z
N MET A 1 -23.46 25.42 16.66
CA MET A 1 -22.24 24.72 17.12
C MET A 1 -22.05 23.52 16.22
N THR A 2 -21.05 23.53 15.33
CA THR A 2 -20.73 22.34 14.51
C THR A 2 -20.16 21.29 15.43
N ASP A 3 -20.75 20.10 15.41
CA ASP A 3 -20.24 18.95 16.15
C ASP A 3 -18.79 18.69 15.71
N LYS A 4 -17.82 18.95 16.59
CA LYS A 4 -16.39 18.80 16.33
C LYS A 4 -15.95 17.33 16.30
N THR A 5 -16.86 16.40 16.60
CA THR A 5 -16.58 14.95 16.69
C THR A 5 -16.96 14.19 15.42
N ALA A 6 -17.72 14.79 14.51
CA ALA A 6 -18.13 14.15 13.28
C ALA A 6 -17.00 14.11 12.24
N VAL A 7 -16.73 12.92 11.67
CA VAL A 7 -15.83 12.76 10.53
C VAL A 7 -16.39 13.52 9.32
N ARG A 8 -15.57 14.34 8.70
CA ARG A 8 -15.93 15.09 7.49
C ARG A 8 -15.25 14.49 6.27
N TYR A 9 -15.97 14.48 5.17
CA TYR A 9 -15.48 14.04 3.86
C TYR A 9 -15.38 15.26 2.93
N PRO A 10 -14.27 16.01 2.94
CA PRO A 10 -14.18 17.32 2.29
C PRO A 10 -14.35 17.24 0.76
N PHE A 11 -14.05 16.10 0.16
CA PHE A 11 -14.15 15.91 -1.29
C PHE A 11 -15.47 15.22 -1.70
N ALA A 12 -16.25 14.71 -0.73
CA ALA A 12 -17.52 14.01 -0.96
C ALA A 12 -17.43 12.96 -2.10
N ASP A 13 -18.09 13.22 -3.23
CA ASP A 13 -18.09 12.34 -4.40
C ASP A 13 -17.13 12.82 -5.51
N THR A 14 -16.33 13.86 -5.24
CA THR A 14 -15.31 14.34 -6.19
C THR A 14 -14.10 13.42 -6.12
N LEU A 15 -13.84 12.66 -7.17
CA LEU A 15 -12.81 11.62 -7.25
C LEU A 15 -11.87 11.93 -8.43
N PRO A 16 -10.57 11.68 -8.31
CA PRO A 16 -9.68 11.73 -9.45
C PRO A 16 -10.05 10.62 -10.45
N ALA A 17 -10.12 10.96 -11.73
CA ALA A 17 -10.31 9.98 -12.78
C ALA A 17 -9.06 9.09 -12.91
N PRO A 18 -9.19 7.83 -13.41
CA PRO A 18 -8.05 6.96 -13.62
C PRO A 18 -6.97 7.62 -14.51
N GLY A 19 -5.73 7.66 -14.01
CA GLY A 19 -4.60 8.33 -14.67
C GLY A 19 -4.58 9.86 -14.54
N GLU A 20 -5.38 10.41 -13.63
CA GLU A 20 -5.35 11.81 -13.22
C GLU A 20 -5.00 11.95 -11.75
N ALA A 21 -4.60 13.14 -11.34
CA ALA A 21 -4.27 13.46 -9.95
C ALA A 21 -5.06 14.68 -9.48
N MET A 22 -5.53 14.64 -8.23
CA MET A 22 -6.32 15.69 -7.62
C MET A 22 -5.60 16.25 -6.39
N PRO A 23 -5.37 17.57 -6.27
CA PRO A 23 -4.77 18.16 -5.10
C PRO A 23 -5.73 18.06 -3.89
N VAL A 24 -5.22 17.61 -2.75
CA VAL A 24 -6.01 17.45 -1.51
C VAL A 24 -5.48 18.28 -0.35
N ALA A 25 -4.19 18.63 -0.39
CA ALA A 25 -3.54 19.56 0.52
C ALA A 25 -2.34 20.20 -0.22
N PRO A 26 -1.72 21.25 0.31
CA PRO A 26 -0.53 21.84 -0.30
C PRO A 26 0.55 20.79 -0.57
N GLY A 27 0.92 20.59 -1.85
CA GLY A 27 1.91 19.60 -2.28
C GLY A 27 1.49 18.13 -2.14
N VAL A 28 0.23 17.84 -1.79
CA VAL A 28 -0.30 16.47 -1.65
C VAL A 28 -1.40 16.23 -2.67
N TRP A 29 -1.22 15.22 -3.50
CA TRP A 29 -2.11 14.87 -4.60
C TRP A 29 -2.61 13.44 -4.47
N TRP A 30 -3.90 13.24 -4.67
CA TRP A 30 -4.58 11.96 -4.65
C TRP A 30 -4.69 11.39 -6.05
N ILE A 31 -4.33 10.13 -6.22
CA ILE A 31 -4.56 9.32 -7.42
C ILE A 31 -5.29 8.04 -7.05
N ARG A 32 -6.02 7.48 -8.00
CA ARG A 32 -6.73 6.22 -7.83
C ARG A 32 -6.29 5.23 -8.89
N MET A 33 -6.06 3.99 -8.47
CA MET A 33 -5.78 2.87 -9.37
C MET A 33 -6.89 1.84 -9.25
N PRO A 34 -7.29 1.18 -10.36
CA PRO A 34 -8.36 0.21 -10.34
C PRO A 34 -7.96 -1.08 -9.64
N LEU A 35 -8.94 -1.73 -9.04
CA LEU A 35 -8.82 -3.08 -8.47
C LEU A 35 -9.89 -4.00 -9.06
N PRO A 36 -9.56 -5.27 -9.38
CA PRO A 36 -10.50 -6.23 -9.93
C PRO A 36 -11.32 -6.94 -8.84
N PHE A 37 -11.73 -6.22 -7.78
CA PHE A 37 -12.43 -6.74 -6.61
C PHE A 37 -13.70 -5.92 -6.34
N ALA A 38 -14.47 -6.30 -5.30
CA ALA A 38 -15.62 -5.52 -4.84
C ALA A 38 -15.20 -4.11 -4.35
N LEU A 39 -14.03 -3.99 -3.75
CA LEU A 39 -13.35 -2.71 -3.58
C LEU A 39 -12.67 -2.39 -4.92
N ASP A 40 -13.27 -1.55 -5.73
CA ASP A 40 -12.92 -1.31 -7.12
C ASP A 40 -11.70 -0.41 -7.34
N HIS A 41 -11.09 0.09 -6.27
CA HIS A 41 -9.96 1.01 -6.35
C HIS A 41 -9.06 0.97 -5.12
N ILE A 42 -7.84 1.45 -5.32
CA ILE A 42 -6.90 1.81 -4.25
C ILE A 42 -6.48 3.28 -4.38
N ASN A 43 -6.33 3.95 -3.24
CA ASN A 43 -5.89 5.34 -3.16
C ASN A 43 -4.38 5.39 -2.96
N LEU A 44 -3.70 6.13 -3.84
CA LEU A 44 -2.27 6.35 -3.80
C LEU A 44 -1.99 7.85 -3.75
N TRP A 45 -0.76 8.22 -3.43
CA TRP A 45 -0.44 9.62 -3.22
C TRP A 45 0.81 10.05 -3.96
N LEU A 46 0.77 11.28 -4.50
CA LEU A 46 1.94 11.99 -5.01
C LEU A 46 2.21 13.16 -4.07
N LEU A 47 3.44 13.26 -3.60
CA LEU A 47 3.90 14.38 -2.77
C LEU A 47 4.91 15.19 -3.58
N GLU A 48 4.68 16.49 -3.71
CA GLU A 48 5.66 17.38 -4.32
C GLU A 48 6.95 17.39 -3.50
N ASP A 49 8.09 17.19 -4.16
CA ASP A 49 9.39 17.03 -3.51
C ASP A 49 10.45 17.88 -4.24
N GLY A 50 10.37 19.19 -4.06
CA GLY A 50 11.21 20.15 -4.76
C GLY A 50 10.97 20.14 -6.26
N ASP A 51 11.95 19.73 -7.06
CA ASP A 51 11.84 19.61 -8.51
C ASP A 51 11.26 18.27 -8.99
N GLY A 52 10.87 17.39 -8.06
CA GLY A 52 10.36 16.05 -8.35
C GLY A 52 9.16 15.65 -7.51
N TRP A 53 8.98 14.34 -7.37
CA TRP A 53 7.89 13.71 -6.67
C TRP A 53 8.36 12.60 -5.73
N THR A 54 7.74 12.49 -4.57
CA THR A 54 7.70 11.27 -3.79
C THR A 54 6.35 10.58 -4.07
N VAL A 55 6.40 9.31 -4.47
CA VAL A 55 5.22 8.46 -4.65
C VAL A 55 4.98 7.67 -3.39
N VAL A 56 3.73 7.55 -2.94
CA VAL A 56 3.35 6.67 -1.83
C VAL A 56 2.35 5.65 -2.33
N ASP A 57 2.75 4.38 -2.28
CA ASP A 57 2.15 3.19 -2.85
C ASP A 57 2.06 3.20 -4.38
N THR A 58 1.89 2.02 -5.00
CA THR A 58 2.12 1.87 -6.43
C THR A 58 1.01 1.17 -7.21
N GLY A 59 0.02 0.60 -6.53
CA GLY A 59 -1.05 -0.18 -7.14
C GLY A 59 -0.63 -1.62 -7.49
N LEU A 60 -1.58 -2.39 -8.03
CA LEU A 60 -1.33 -3.74 -8.50
C LEU A 60 -0.30 -3.76 -9.65
N GLY A 61 0.50 -4.81 -9.72
CA GLY A 61 1.42 -5.06 -10.84
C GLY A 61 0.70 -5.60 -12.06
N THR A 62 -0.09 -4.76 -12.73
CA THR A 62 -0.87 -5.11 -13.91
C THR A 62 -0.61 -4.13 -15.05
N GLU A 63 -0.83 -4.58 -16.29
CA GLU A 63 -0.71 -3.73 -17.47
C GLU A 63 -1.61 -2.48 -17.39
N GLU A 64 -2.82 -2.63 -16.83
CA GLU A 64 -3.75 -1.54 -16.63
C GLU A 64 -3.16 -0.46 -15.70
N THR A 65 -2.63 -0.86 -14.54
CA THR A 65 -1.97 0.06 -13.59
C THR A 65 -0.74 0.72 -14.24
N TRP A 66 0.07 -0.04 -14.98
CA TRP A 66 1.24 0.51 -15.66
C TRP A 66 0.88 1.52 -16.75
N ALA A 67 -0.17 1.27 -17.51
CA ALA A 67 -0.69 2.24 -18.49
C ALA A 67 -1.14 3.55 -17.84
N LEU A 68 -1.74 3.49 -16.64
CA LEU A 68 -2.11 4.69 -15.88
C LEU A 68 -0.86 5.44 -15.38
N TRP A 69 0.16 4.73 -14.90
CA TRP A 69 1.44 5.37 -14.55
C TRP A 69 2.12 6.02 -15.76
N GLU A 70 2.10 5.39 -16.95
CA GLU A 70 2.64 5.98 -18.18
C GLU A 70 1.87 7.26 -18.58
N ARG A 71 0.62 7.43 -18.19
CA ARG A 71 -0.13 8.69 -18.36
C ARG A 71 0.20 9.73 -17.28
N LEU A 72 0.33 9.30 -16.02
CA LEU A 72 0.61 10.19 -14.89
C LEU A 72 2.00 10.82 -14.99
N LEU A 73 3.03 10.05 -15.37
CA LEU A 73 4.41 10.52 -15.42
C LEU A 73 4.59 11.77 -16.31
N PRO A 74 4.17 11.82 -17.59
CA PRO A 74 4.24 13.04 -18.37
C PRO A 74 3.09 14.02 -18.12
N GLY A 75 1.94 13.54 -17.65
CA GLY A 75 0.73 14.34 -17.43
C GLY A 75 0.76 15.09 -16.10
N ALA A 76 0.04 14.58 -15.10
CA ALA A 76 -0.08 15.24 -13.79
C ALA A 76 1.26 15.47 -13.08
N MET A 77 2.25 14.60 -13.32
CA MET A 77 3.60 14.75 -12.76
C MET A 77 4.51 15.64 -13.63
N ALA A 78 4.04 16.10 -14.80
CA ALA A 78 4.71 17.02 -15.70
C ALA A 78 6.12 16.58 -16.14
N GLY A 79 6.40 15.28 -16.22
CA GLY A 79 7.71 14.73 -16.55
C GLY A 79 8.79 14.97 -15.48
N ARG A 80 8.42 15.52 -14.32
CA ARG A 80 9.36 15.74 -13.20
C ARG A 80 9.83 14.40 -12.62
N PRO A 81 11.08 14.29 -12.13
CA PRO A 81 11.62 13.04 -11.66
C PRO A 81 10.87 12.50 -10.44
N VAL A 82 10.75 11.18 -10.34
CA VAL A 82 10.39 10.51 -9.10
C VAL A 82 11.67 10.35 -8.26
N LYS A 83 11.70 10.93 -7.08
CA LYS A 83 12.87 10.92 -6.18
C LYS A 83 12.89 9.70 -5.27
N ARG A 84 11.71 9.22 -4.90
CA ARG A 84 11.52 8.02 -4.06
C ARG A 84 10.14 7.42 -4.25
N ILE A 85 10.04 6.14 -3.99
CA ILE A 85 8.81 5.38 -3.90
C ILE A 85 8.73 4.85 -2.48
N VAL A 86 7.74 5.33 -1.72
CA VAL A 86 7.44 4.82 -0.37
C VAL A 86 6.34 3.79 -0.51
N VAL A 87 6.54 2.59 0.02
CA VAL A 87 5.51 1.55 0.07
C VAL A 87 5.10 1.35 1.51
N THR A 88 3.81 1.54 1.79
CA THR A 88 3.28 1.49 3.15
C THR A 88 3.32 0.07 3.72
N HIS A 89 2.96 -0.93 2.92
CA HIS A 89 2.96 -2.33 3.32
C HIS A 89 2.98 -3.30 2.13
N TYR A 90 3.11 -4.60 2.41
CA TYR A 90 3.38 -5.64 1.41
C TYR A 90 2.17 -6.07 0.58
N HIS A 91 0.95 -5.63 0.85
CA HIS A 91 -0.22 -6.08 0.08
C HIS A 91 -0.11 -5.74 -1.41
N PRO A 92 -0.66 -6.59 -2.30
CA PRO A 92 -0.41 -6.47 -3.74
C PRO A 92 -0.82 -5.13 -4.36
N ASP A 93 -1.88 -4.53 -3.85
CA ASP A 93 -2.41 -3.24 -4.31
C ASP A 93 -1.60 -2.02 -3.85
N HIS A 94 -0.60 -2.23 -3.01
CA HIS A 94 0.35 -1.22 -2.55
C HIS A 94 1.75 -1.42 -3.15
N VAL A 95 2.30 -2.64 -3.07
CA VAL A 95 3.66 -2.95 -3.52
C VAL A 95 3.74 -3.44 -4.97
N GLY A 96 2.60 -3.81 -5.57
CA GLY A 96 2.55 -4.59 -6.80
C GLY A 96 3.31 -4.01 -7.99
N SER A 97 3.28 -2.70 -8.18
CA SER A 97 4.00 -2.01 -9.25
C SER A 97 5.32 -1.37 -8.81
N ALA A 98 5.80 -1.62 -7.57
CA ALA A 98 6.96 -0.91 -7.02
C ALA A 98 8.25 -1.16 -7.83
N GLU A 99 8.53 -2.40 -8.21
CA GLU A 99 9.70 -2.72 -9.03
C GLU A 99 9.58 -2.15 -10.44
N TRP A 100 8.41 -2.26 -11.06
CA TRP A 100 8.17 -1.69 -12.38
C TRP A 100 8.40 -0.18 -12.38
N LEU A 101 7.83 0.54 -11.41
CA LEU A 101 7.96 1.99 -11.27
C LEU A 101 9.40 2.40 -10.95
N ALA A 102 10.09 1.63 -10.08
CA ALA A 102 11.49 1.85 -9.76
C ALA A 102 12.39 1.74 -11.00
N ARG A 103 12.21 0.70 -11.82
CA ARG A 103 12.97 0.55 -13.08
C ARG A 103 12.61 1.66 -14.08
N ARG A 104 11.35 2.04 -14.17
CA ARG A 104 10.87 3.06 -15.11
C ARG A 104 11.41 4.46 -14.78
N THR A 105 11.63 4.76 -13.50
CA THR A 105 11.99 6.11 -13.02
C THR A 105 13.41 6.22 -12.48
N GLY A 106 14.05 5.10 -12.14
CA GLY A 106 15.34 5.07 -11.42
C GLY A 106 15.22 5.36 -9.93
N ALA A 107 13.99 5.52 -9.40
CA ALA A 107 13.76 5.90 -8.01
C ALA A 107 13.99 4.74 -7.04
N PRO A 108 14.60 4.98 -5.86
CA PRO A 108 14.74 3.96 -4.83
C PRO A 108 13.39 3.68 -4.15
N VAL A 109 13.16 2.40 -3.80
CA VAL A 109 12.01 1.97 -3.00
C VAL A 109 12.34 2.07 -1.52
N TRP A 110 11.42 2.62 -0.73
CA TRP A 110 11.50 2.76 0.71
C TRP A 110 10.39 1.94 1.36
N MET A 111 10.75 1.04 2.29
CA MET A 111 9.82 0.17 3.02
C MET A 111 10.34 -0.07 4.43
N THR A 112 9.48 -0.58 5.30
CA THR A 112 9.92 -1.21 6.56
C THR A 112 10.47 -2.60 6.28
N ALA A 113 11.26 -3.14 7.19
CA ALA A 113 11.93 -4.42 6.95
C ALA A 113 10.97 -5.60 6.93
N ALA A 114 9.99 -5.61 7.85
CA ALA A 114 9.03 -6.70 7.89
C ALA A 114 8.15 -6.73 6.64
N GLU A 115 7.75 -5.57 6.11
CA GLU A 115 6.94 -5.49 4.88
C GLU A 115 7.72 -5.94 3.65
N PHE A 116 8.99 -5.52 3.53
CA PHE A 116 9.85 -5.96 2.43
C PHE A 116 10.04 -7.49 2.43
N LEU A 117 10.37 -8.06 3.58
CA LEU A 117 10.58 -9.51 3.73
C LEU A 117 9.28 -10.30 3.54
N SER A 118 8.15 -9.79 4.05
CA SER A 118 6.83 -10.41 3.87
C SER A 118 6.40 -10.43 2.41
N ALA A 119 6.67 -9.34 1.64
CA ALA A 119 6.40 -9.31 0.21
C ALA A 119 7.13 -10.44 -0.54
N HIS A 120 8.45 -10.60 -0.27
CA HIS A 120 9.24 -11.68 -0.86
C HIS A 120 8.76 -13.07 -0.42
N ALA A 121 8.50 -13.25 0.88
CA ALA A 121 8.00 -14.51 1.41
C ALA A 121 6.64 -14.90 0.80
N ALA A 122 5.70 -13.95 0.70
CA ALA A 122 4.39 -14.16 0.10
C ALA A 122 4.48 -14.47 -1.40
N ARG A 123 5.40 -13.80 -2.12
CA ARG A 123 5.62 -14.05 -3.53
C ARG A 123 6.24 -15.41 -3.80
N ASP A 124 7.12 -15.88 -2.92
CA ASP A 124 7.88 -17.11 -3.11
C ASP A 124 7.31 -18.32 -2.34
N ASP A 125 6.09 -18.18 -1.78
CA ASP A 125 5.41 -19.22 -1.00
C ASP A 125 6.28 -19.78 0.15
N THR A 126 6.98 -18.89 0.86
CA THR A 126 7.86 -19.23 1.98
C THR A 126 7.35 -18.68 3.31
N ALA A 127 7.98 -19.07 4.42
CA ALA A 127 7.69 -18.55 5.76
C ALA A 127 6.19 -18.63 6.17
N GLY A 128 5.48 -19.67 5.71
CA GLY A 128 4.07 -19.89 6.02
C GLY A 128 3.09 -19.02 5.23
N PHE A 129 3.54 -18.31 4.20
CA PHE A 129 2.66 -17.61 3.26
C PHE A 129 2.11 -18.53 2.16
N ASP A 130 2.52 -19.80 2.14
CA ASP A 130 2.05 -20.78 1.18
C ASP A 130 0.57 -21.14 1.38
N ARG A 131 -0.03 -21.61 0.30
CA ARG A 131 -1.46 -21.96 0.28
C ARG A 131 -1.83 -23.08 1.24
N PRO A 132 -1.06 -24.20 1.36
CA PRO A 132 -1.32 -25.25 2.33
C PRO A 132 -1.39 -24.75 3.77
N THR A 133 -0.44 -23.90 4.19
CA THR A 133 -0.43 -23.31 5.54
C THR A 133 -1.68 -22.48 5.79
N GLY A 134 -2.08 -21.62 4.84
CA GLY A 134 -3.31 -20.83 4.95
C GLY A 134 -4.58 -21.69 5.02
N ILE A 135 -4.69 -22.74 4.21
CA ILE A 135 -5.83 -23.66 4.22
C ILE A 135 -5.90 -24.41 5.55
N ALA A 136 -4.77 -24.93 6.06
CA ALA A 136 -4.72 -25.61 7.35
C ALA A 136 -5.17 -24.67 8.49
N PHE A 137 -4.69 -23.43 8.49
CA PHE A 137 -5.09 -22.41 9.45
C PHE A 137 -6.61 -22.13 9.42
N PHE A 138 -7.20 -21.96 8.25
CA PHE A 138 -8.64 -21.76 8.12
C PHE A 138 -9.43 -22.99 8.59
N GLY A 139 -8.96 -24.21 8.29
CA GLY A 139 -9.57 -25.44 8.76
C GLY A 139 -9.58 -25.56 10.29
N LEU A 140 -8.47 -25.20 10.94
CA LEU A 140 -8.39 -25.15 12.41
C LEU A 140 -9.35 -24.14 13.02
N ASN A 141 -9.72 -23.10 12.27
CA ASN A 141 -10.67 -22.07 12.68
C ASN A 141 -12.10 -22.28 12.16
N GLY A 142 -12.43 -23.51 11.76
CA GLY A 142 -13.83 -23.92 11.46
C GLY A 142 -14.25 -23.79 10.01
N LEU A 143 -13.37 -23.43 9.08
CA LEU A 143 -13.70 -23.49 7.67
C LEU A 143 -13.77 -24.94 7.19
N ASP A 144 -14.87 -25.32 6.53
CA ASP A 144 -14.91 -26.60 5.82
C ASP A 144 -13.96 -26.54 4.61
N VAL A 145 -12.75 -27.05 4.80
CA VAL A 145 -11.74 -27.07 3.74
C VAL A 145 -12.13 -27.94 2.55
N SER A 146 -13.06 -28.90 2.73
CA SER A 146 -13.56 -29.72 1.62
C SER A 146 -14.40 -28.91 0.63
N ALA A 147 -15.06 -27.87 1.12
CA ALA A 147 -15.84 -26.95 0.30
C ALA A 147 -14.99 -25.97 -0.54
N ILE A 148 -13.68 -25.86 -0.29
CA ILE A 148 -12.78 -25.03 -1.08
C ILE A 148 -12.56 -25.72 -2.45
N PRO A 149 -12.89 -25.05 -3.58
CA PRO A 149 -12.63 -25.62 -4.89
C PRO A 149 -11.14 -25.95 -5.08
N GLU A 150 -10.82 -27.09 -5.71
CA GLU A 150 -9.44 -27.53 -5.91
C GLU A 150 -8.55 -26.46 -6.57
N LYS A 151 -9.09 -25.79 -7.61
CA LYS A 151 -8.42 -24.65 -8.28
C LYS A 151 -8.09 -23.50 -7.30
N ALA A 152 -8.81 -23.37 -6.20
CA ALA A 152 -8.55 -22.37 -5.18
C ALA A 152 -7.55 -22.83 -4.10
N ARG A 153 -7.23 -24.13 -4.08
CA ARG A 153 -6.25 -24.72 -3.16
C ARG A 153 -4.82 -24.64 -3.67
N THR A 154 -4.64 -24.34 -4.96
CA THR A 154 -3.32 -24.32 -5.62
C THR A 154 -3.00 -22.94 -6.17
N GLY A 155 -1.72 -22.72 -6.41
CA GLY A 155 -1.17 -21.52 -7.02
C GLY A 155 -1.02 -20.36 -6.05
N ASN A 156 -0.16 -19.44 -6.44
CA ASN A 156 0.15 -18.22 -5.68
C ASN A 156 -0.63 -17.04 -6.27
N ARG A 157 -1.65 -16.57 -5.54
CA ARG A 157 -2.46 -15.41 -5.97
C ARG A 157 -1.70 -14.10 -5.83
N TYR A 158 -0.76 -14.03 -4.90
CA TYR A 158 0.03 -12.84 -4.66
C TYR A 158 0.86 -12.48 -5.90
N ARG A 159 1.47 -13.46 -6.58
CA ARG A 159 2.24 -13.25 -7.82
C ARG A 159 1.46 -12.61 -8.95
N ARG A 160 0.14 -12.74 -8.96
CA ARG A 160 -0.70 -12.11 -10.00
C ARG A 160 -0.76 -10.60 -9.84
N GLY A 161 -0.75 -10.12 -8.61
CA GLY A 161 -0.73 -8.69 -8.28
C GLY A 161 0.68 -8.14 -8.07
N VAL A 162 1.67 -9.02 -7.87
CA VAL A 162 3.08 -8.67 -7.61
C VAL A 162 3.99 -9.54 -8.49
N PRO A 163 4.06 -9.25 -9.80
CA PRO A 163 4.87 -10.05 -10.73
C PRO A 163 6.36 -9.99 -10.42
N GLU A 164 6.82 -8.85 -9.91
CA GLU A 164 8.22 -8.60 -9.56
C GLU A 164 8.31 -7.76 -8.29
N LEU A 165 9.43 -7.91 -7.56
CA LEU A 165 9.75 -7.12 -6.38
C LEU A 165 11.15 -6.53 -6.48
N PRO A 166 11.39 -5.34 -5.91
CA PRO A 166 12.71 -4.76 -5.82
C PRO A 166 13.64 -5.68 -5.01
N ARG A 167 14.87 -5.85 -5.49
CA ARG A 167 15.88 -6.66 -4.80
C ARG A 167 16.52 -5.94 -3.63
N THR A 168 16.45 -4.62 -3.64
CA THR A 168 17.02 -3.75 -2.62
C THR A 168 16.02 -2.66 -2.26
N TYR A 169 16.08 -2.17 -1.04
CA TYR A 169 15.23 -1.10 -0.54
C TYR A 169 15.98 -0.19 0.41
N ARG A 170 15.45 0.99 0.64
CA ARG A 170 15.85 1.85 1.75
C ARG A 170 14.92 1.60 2.92
N ARG A 171 15.52 1.21 4.04
CA ARG A 171 14.75 0.88 5.24
C ARG A 171 14.17 2.14 5.88
N MET A 172 12.88 2.08 6.22
CA MET A 172 12.22 3.02 7.13
C MET A 172 12.04 2.36 8.51
N LEU A 173 12.13 3.17 9.56
CA LEU A 173 11.88 2.77 10.94
C LEU A 173 10.79 3.65 11.55
N HIS A 174 10.12 3.12 12.58
CA HIS A 174 9.21 3.95 13.38
C HIS A 174 9.95 5.16 13.96
N GLY A 175 9.38 6.34 13.79
CA GLY A 175 9.97 7.60 14.26
C GLY A 175 10.93 8.27 13.27
N ASP A 176 11.30 7.62 12.17
CA ASP A 176 12.09 8.28 11.12
C ASP A 176 11.33 9.50 10.58
N THR A 177 12.10 10.47 10.10
CA THR A 177 11.56 11.65 9.42
C THR A 177 12.05 11.67 7.98
N LEU A 178 11.12 11.71 7.06
CA LEU A 178 11.37 11.91 5.63
C LEU A 178 11.15 13.38 5.30
N ALA A 179 12.21 14.10 4.90
CA ALA A 179 12.05 15.44 4.35
C ALA A 179 11.50 15.35 2.93
N ILE A 180 10.27 15.84 2.70
CA ILE A 180 9.58 15.82 1.42
C ILE A 180 8.91 17.17 1.20
N GLY A 181 9.27 17.85 0.11
CA GLY A 181 8.65 19.12 -0.27
C GLY A 181 8.83 20.26 0.75
N GLY A 182 9.91 20.23 1.53
CA GLY A 182 10.15 21.20 2.60
C GLY A 182 9.38 20.92 3.90
N HIS A 183 8.71 19.78 4.00
CA HIS A 183 7.98 19.32 5.18
C HIS A 183 8.61 18.07 5.76
N ASP A 184 8.49 17.92 7.08
CA ASP A 184 8.89 16.73 7.82
C ASP A 184 7.72 15.74 7.89
N TRP A 185 7.89 14.59 7.25
CA TRP A 185 6.94 13.48 7.28
C TRP A 185 7.46 12.40 8.22
N ARG A 186 6.75 12.18 9.33
CA ARG A 186 7.11 11.16 10.33
C ARG A 186 6.59 9.80 9.90
N VAL A 187 7.44 8.80 9.95
CA VAL A 187 7.08 7.39 9.77
C VAL A 187 6.48 6.87 11.07
N ILE A 188 5.24 6.39 11.01
CA ILE A 188 4.54 5.77 12.13
C ILE A 188 4.29 4.31 11.74
N CYS A 189 5.10 3.39 12.29
CA CYS A 189 4.81 1.97 12.10
C CYS A 189 3.65 1.57 12.99
N VAL A 190 2.72 0.85 12.39
CA VAL A 190 1.53 0.31 13.04
C VAL A 190 1.38 -1.17 12.65
N HIS A 191 0.62 -1.92 13.44
CA HIS A 191 0.50 -3.36 13.31
C HIS A 191 -0.97 -3.78 13.22
N GLY A 192 -1.22 -5.04 12.90
CA GLY A 192 -2.55 -5.64 12.86
C GLY A 192 -3.10 -5.83 11.45
N HIS A 193 -3.03 -4.81 10.58
CA HIS A 193 -3.36 -4.96 9.15
C HIS A 193 -2.22 -5.65 8.40
N ALA A 194 -0.99 -5.26 8.72
CA ALA A 194 0.23 -5.83 8.18
C ALA A 194 1.31 -5.86 9.26
N PRO A 195 2.43 -6.60 9.09
CA PRO A 195 3.43 -6.81 10.15
C PRO A 195 4.10 -5.53 10.67
N GLU A 196 4.37 -4.56 9.80
CA GLU A 196 5.05 -3.30 10.14
C GLU A 196 4.61 -2.19 9.18
N HIS A 197 3.28 -2.01 9.04
CA HIS A 197 2.68 -1.03 8.14
C HIS A 197 3.18 0.39 8.46
N ALA A 198 3.67 1.13 7.45
CA ALA A 198 4.15 2.49 7.61
C ALA A 198 3.08 3.51 7.21
N ALA A 199 2.56 4.26 8.19
CA ALA A 199 1.81 5.48 7.93
C ALA A 199 2.76 6.70 7.90
N LEU A 200 2.43 7.73 7.12
CA LEU A 200 3.21 8.95 7.01
C LEU A 200 2.41 10.15 7.57
N PHE A 201 2.93 10.80 8.59
CA PHE A 201 2.29 11.94 9.22
C PHE A 201 3.11 13.23 9.04
N CYS A 202 2.47 14.25 8.47
CA CYS A 202 3.04 15.60 8.34
C CYS A 202 2.36 16.57 9.31
N PRO A 203 2.98 16.91 10.45
CA PRO A 203 2.37 17.81 11.43
C PRO A 203 2.11 19.23 10.90
N SER A 204 3.00 19.76 10.07
CA SER A 204 2.87 21.12 9.53
C SER A 204 1.71 21.29 8.56
N LEU A 205 1.32 20.22 7.85
CA LEU A 205 0.16 20.19 6.95
C LEU A 205 -1.11 19.63 7.65
N GLY A 206 -0.97 18.99 8.82
CA GLY A 206 -2.06 18.25 9.47
C GLY A 206 -2.54 17.07 8.63
N VAL A 207 -1.66 16.45 7.84
CA VAL A 207 -1.99 15.35 6.91
C VAL A 207 -1.40 14.04 7.41
N LEU A 208 -2.24 13.01 7.43
CA LEU A 208 -1.85 11.63 7.66
C LEU A 208 -2.19 10.77 6.42
N ILE A 209 -1.19 10.16 5.84
CA ILE A 209 -1.36 9.06 4.87
C ILE A 209 -1.37 7.78 5.67
N SER A 210 -2.55 7.24 5.91
CA SER A 210 -2.75 6.10 6.81
C SER A 210 -2.57 4.74 6.13
N GLY A 211 -2.46 4.70 4.79
CA GLY A 211 -2.62 3.45 4.06
C GLY A 211 -3.89 2.73 4.48
N ASP A 212 -3.82 1.43 4.69
CA ASP A 212 -4.97 0.61 5.07
C ASP A 212 -5.20 0.51 6.58
N GLN A 213 -4.43 1.23 7.40
CA GLN A 213 -4.60 1.22 8.84
C GLN A 213 -5.83 2.00 9.32
N ILE A 214 -6.26 3.02 8.57
CA ILE A 214 -7.49 3.77 8.84
C ILE A 214 -8.24 3.92 7.53
N LEU A 215 -9.45 3.38 7.47
CA LEU A 215 -10.32 3.42 6.30
C LEU A 215 -11.57 4.25 6.60
N PRO A 216 -12.06 5.05 5.63
CA PRO A 216 -13.08 6.06 5.93
C PRO A 216 -14.49 5.49 6.15
N ARG A 217 -14.82 4.35 5.57
CA ARG A 217 -16.20 3.80 5.56
C ARG A 217 -16.31 2.35 5.99
N ILE A 218 -15.18 1.65 6.11
CA ILE A 218 -15.11 0.26 6.53
C ILE A 218 -14.10 0.14 7.67
N THR A 219 -14.22 -0.92 8.47
CA THR A 219 -13.22 -1.23 9.49
C THR A 219 -11.93 -1.69 8.83
N THR A 220 -10.81 -1.36 9.45
CA THR A 220 -9.51 -1.93 9.08
C THR A 220 -9.58 -3.45 9.18
N ASN A 221 -9.03 -4.13 8.18
CA ASN A 221 -8.84 -5.57 8.24
C ASN A 221 -7.65 -5.87 9.17
N VAL A 222 -7.95 -6.16 10.43
CA VAL A 222 -6.97 -6.60 11.43
C VAL A 222 -7.11 -8.10 11.56
N GLY A 223 -6.06 -8.83 11.22
CA GLY A 223 -6.14 -10.29 11.06
C GLY A 223 -5.04 -11.06 11.76
N VAL A 224 -5.32 -12.34 11.99
CA VAL A 224 -4.31 -13.35 12.34
C VAL A 224 -4.02 -14.14 11.09
N TRP A 225 -2.76 -14.32 10.78
CA TRP A 225 -2.30 -15.01 9.57
C TRP A 225 -1.82 -16.43 9.88
N GLY A 226 -1.94 -17.32 8.90
CA GLY A 226 -1.57 -18.72 9.07
C GLY A 226 -0.11 -18.97 9.49
N ASN A 227 0.78 -18.04 9.17
CA ASN A 227 2.19 -18.08 9.60
C ASN A 227 2.42 -17.60 11.04
N GLN A 228 1.38 -17.04 11.68
CA GLN A 228 1.40 -16.58 13.08
C GLN A 228 0.07 -16.95 13.77
N PRO A 229 -0.28 -18.25 13.86
CA PRO A 229 -1.62 -18.70 14.22
C PRO A 229 -2.05 -18.33 15.65
N GLU A 230 -1.11 -18.05 16.53
CA GLU A 230 -1.36 -17.65 17.93
C GLU A 230 -1.16 -16.15 18.17
N ALA A 231 -0.90 -15.36 17.11
CA ALA A 231 -0.70 -13.93 17.25
C ALA A 231 -1.99 -13.25 17.70
N ASN A 232 -1.84 -12.23 18.55
CA ASN A 232 -2.92 -11.31 18.87
C ASN A 232 -2.68 -10.00 18.09
N PRO A 233 -3.41 -9.75 17.00
CA PRO A 233 -3.18 -8.57 16.16
C PRO A 233 -3.52 -7.25 16.87
N LEU A 234 -4.22 -7.31 18.00
CA LEU A 234 -4.52 -6.14 18.84
C LEU A 234 -3.47 -5.91 19.94
N ARG A 235 -2.50 -6.80 20.04
CA ARG A 235 -1.42 -6.69 21.01
C ARG A 235 -0.18 -6.13 20.31
N LEU A 236 0.03 -4.87 20.49
CA LEU A 236 1.17 -4.11 19.97
C LEU A 236 2.35 -4.13 20.91
#